data_f1a1646fe718dd297f519dfa8ae02934
#
_entry.id   f1a1646fe718dd297f519dfa8ae02934
#
_cell.length_a   1.000
_cell.length_b   1.000
_cell.length_c   1.000
_cell.angle_alpha   90.00
_cell.angle_beta   90.00
_cell.angle_gamma   90.00
#
_symmetry.space_group_name_H-M   'P 1'
#
loop_
_entity.id
_entity.type
_entity.pdbx_description
1 polymer ?
#
loop_
_entity_poly.entity_id
_entity_poly.type
_entity_poly.pdbx_seq_one_letter_code
_entity_poly.pdbx_strand_id
1 'polypeptide(L)'
;MPSKEFQTFLEKYPAYKQTESIDALRKKEYARLDDAEHIYLDYTGGGMYAESQIQKHHKLLSENTFGNPHSSNPTSLAATHLVEGTREYILKFFNADPDEYLAIFTSNASGALKLIGESYPFSNGRYLLTFDNHNSVNGIREFAHARGADVTYIPVMLPDMRVDASQLNLELARPATAGHNLFAFPAQSNFSSVKHPLEW
;
A
#
# COMPACT_ATOMS: atom_id res chain seq x y z
N MET A 1 -22.22 -32.15 1.83
CA MET A 1 -21.59 -32.46 0.52
C MET A 1 -21.54 -31.16 -0.27
N PRO A 2 -20.51 -30.89 -1.07
CA PRO A 2 -20.48 -29.72 -1.93
C PRO A 2 -21.65 -29.74 -2.91
N SER A 3 -22.21 -28.57 -3.25
CA SER A 3 -23.32 -28.48 -4.20
C SER A 3 -22.91 -28.94 -5.61
N LYS A 4 -23.89 -29.28 -6.44
CA LYS A 4 -23.61 -29.68 -7.83
C LYS A 4 -22.93 -28.57 -8.62
N GLU A 5 -23.30 -27.33 -8.35
CA GLU A 5 -22.71 -26.12 -8.97
C GLU A 5 -21.23 -26.00 -8.60
N PHE A 6 -20.88 -26.26 -7.32
CA PHE A 6 -19.49 -26.23 -6.89
C PHE A 6 -18.65 -27.37 -7.50
N GLN A 7 -19.23 -28.53 -7.68
CA GLN A 7 -18.55 -29.64 -8.40
C GLN A 7 -18.25 -29.23 -9.85
N THR A 8 -19.23 -28.68 -10.55
CA THR A 8 -19.05 -28.18 -11.92
C THR A 8 -17.98 -27.08 -11.99
N PHE A 9 -17.94 -26.19 -10.98
CA PHE A 9 -16.90 -25.19 -10.87
C PHE A 9 -15.51 -25.81 -10.72
N LEU A 10 -15.34 -26.82 -9.86
CA LEU A 10 -14.06 -27.52 -9.65
C LEU A 10 -13.58 -28.29 -10.89
N GLU A 11 -14.52 -28.84 -11.69
CA GLU A 11 -14.18 -29.45 -12.97
C GLU A 11 -13.63 -28.42 -13.96
N LYS A 12 -14.24 -27.24 -14.01
CA LYS A 12 -13.82 -26.14 -14.88
C LYS A 12 -12.52 -25.47 -14.43
N TYR A 13 -12.30 -25.40 -13.12
CA TYR A 13 -11.16 -24.73 -12.50
C TYR A 13 -10.42 -25.64 -11.49
N PRO A 14 -9.75 -26.71 -11.96
CA PRO A 14 -9.17 -27.73 -11.08
C PRO A 14 -8.06 -27.16 -10.16
N ALA A 15 -7.37 -26.09 -10.56
CA ALA A 15 -6.36 -25.43 -9.74
C ALA A 15 -6.94 -24.80 -8.45
N TYR A 16 -8.25 -24.56 -8.38
CA TYR A 16 -8.90 -24.04 -7.18
C TYR A 16 -8.74 -24.99 -5.96
N LYS A 17 -8.60 -26.29 -6.19
CA LYS A 17 -8.31 -27.26 -5.10
C LYS A 17 -7.02 -26.97 -4.34
N GLN A 18 -6.09 -26.24 -4.96
CA GLN A 18 -4.83 -25.84 -4.30
C GLN A 18 -5.03 -24.72 -3.27
N THR A 19 -6.24 -24.14 -3.18
CA THR A 19 -6.58 -23.06 -2.25
C THR A 19 -7.19 -23.55 -0.92
N GLU A 20 -7.23 -24.86 -0.65
CA GLU A 20 -7.78 -25.41 0.59
C GLU A 20 -7.18 -24.82 1.87
N SER A 21 -5.89 -24.46 1.83
CA SER A 21 -5.22 -23.79 2.95
C SER A 21 -5.81 -22.39 3.24
N ILE A 22 -6.34 -21.72 2.22
CA ILE A 22 -7.02 -20.42 2.35
C ILE A 22 -8.40 -20.62 3.00
N ASP A 23 -9.12 -21.69 2.65
CA ASP A 23 -10.40 -22.02 3.28
C ASP A 23 -10.21 -22.36 4.77
N ALA A 24 -9.14 -23.07 5.12
CA ALA A 24 -8.77 -23.33 6.50
C ALA A 24 -8.43 -22.05 7.26
N LEU A 25 -7.66 -21.14 6.62
CA LEU A 25 -7.34 -19.83 7.16
C LEU A 25 -8.61 -18.98 7.37
N ARG A 26 -9.53 -18.97 6.40
CA ARG A 26 -10.81 -18.28 6.51
C ARG A 26 -11.60 -18.75 7.73
N LYS A 27 -11.78 -20.04 7.91
CA LYS A 27 -12.49 -20.60 9.06
C LYS A 27 -11.87 -20.23 10.40
N LYS A 28 -10.54 -20.21 10.46
CA LYS A 28 -9.80 -19.91 11.69
C LYS A 28 -9.78 -18.42 12.04
N GLU A 29 -9.54 -17.58 11.07
CA GLU A 29 -9.21 -16.18 11.29
C GLU A 29 -10.34 -15.20 10.91
N TYR A 30 -11.32 -15.67 10.11
CA TYR A 30 -12.37 -14.82 9.53
C TYR A 30 -13.78 -15.42 9.66
N ALA A 31 -13.99 -16.33 10.61
CA ALA A 31 -15.29 -17.01 10.82
C ALA A 31 -16.48 -16.03 10.94
N ARG A 32 -16.24 -14.82 11.48
CA ARG A 32 -17.24 -13.75 11.58
C ARG A 32 -17.87 -13.33 10.25
N LEU A 33 -17.21 -13.59 9.10
CA LEU A 33 -17.81 -13.35 7.79
C LEU A 33 -18.88 -14.39 7.46
N ASP A 34 -18.60 -15.65 7.80
CA ASP A 34 -19.52 -16.75 7.58
C ASP A 34 -20.71 -16.66 8.54
N ASP A 35 -20.46 -16.32 9.81
CA ASP A 35 -21.49 -16.10 10.83
C ASP A 35 -22.44 -14.94 10.49
N ALA A 36 -21.94 -13.93 9.80
CA ALA A 36 -22.73 -12.77 9.34
C ALA A 36 -23.25 -12.93 7.90
N GLU A 37 -23.02 -14.08 7.24
CA GLU A 37 -23.37 -14.34 5.84
C GLU A 37 -22.82 -13.26 4.87
N HIS A 38 -21.63 -12.73 5.18
CA HIS A 38 -20.99 -11.69 4.38
C HIS A 38 -20.03 -12.26 3.34
N ILE A 39 -20.11 -11.70 2.13
CA ILE A 39 -19.13 -11.88 1.07
C ILE A 39 -18.32 -10.58 0.98
N TYR A 40 -17.08 -10.61 1.50
CA TYR A 40 -16.21 -9.44 1.48
C TYR A 40 -15.28 -9.48 0.26
N LEU A 41 -15.38 -8.48 -0.62
CA LEU A 41 -14.61 -8.37 -1.86
C LEU A 41 -13.81 -7.06 -1.97
N ASP A 42 -13.92 -6.17 -0.97
CA ASP A 42 -13.30 -4.84 -1.00
C ASP A 42 -11.89 -4.82 -0.36
N TYR A 43 -11.04 -5.77 -0.69
CA TYR A 43 -9.66 -5.80 -0.18
C TYR A 43 -8.81 -4.63 -0.67
N THR A 44 -9.20 -3.99 -1.78
CA THR A 44 -8.56 -2.77 -2.29
C THR A 44 -8.83 -1.58 -1.38
N GLY A 45 -10.03 -1.46 -0.86
CA GLY A 45 -10.43 -0.40 0.06
C GLY A 45 -9.95 -0.63 1.49
N GLY A 46 -9.94 -1.87 1.95
CA GLY A 46 -9.51 -2.20 3.29
C GLY A 46 -9.18 -3.67 3.50
N GLY A 47 -7.97 -3.98 3.91
CA GLY A 47 -7.58 -5.34 4.30
C GLY A 47 -8.31 -5.79 5.57
N MET A 48 -8.78 -7.03 5.58
CA MET A 48 -9.42 -7.63 6.76
C MET A 48 -8.36 -7.99 7.81
N TYR A 49 -8.65 -7.69 9.05
CA TYR A 49 -7.84 -8.14 10.19
C TYR A 49 -8.21 -9.57 10.62
N ALA A 50 -7.20 -10.36 10.94
CA ALA A 50 -7.36 -11.72 11.43
C ALA A 50 -7.75 -11.75 12.93
N GLU A 51 -8.50 -12.76 13.35
CA GLU A 51 -8.87 -12.96 14.76
C GLU A 51 -7.63 -13.04 15.66
N SER A 52 -6.61 -13.75 15.23
CA SER A 52 -5.33 -13.86 15.95
C SER A 52 -4.61 -12.52 16.12
N GLN A 53 -4.80 -11.55 15.22
CA GLN A 53 -4.23 -10.20 15.36
C GLN A 53 -4.92 -9.44 16.49
N ILE A 54 -6.25 -9.52 16.59
CA ILE A 54 -7.02 -8.89 17.67
C ILE A 54 -6.61 -9.48 19.01
N GLN A 55 -6.57 -10.81 19.11
CA GLN A 55 -6.21 -11.50 20.35
C GLN A 55 -4.80 -11.17 20.81
N LYS A 56 -3.82 -11.15 19.89
CA LYS A 56 -2.44 -10.76 20.21
C LYS A 56 -2.35 -9.30 20.65
N HIS A 57 -3.06 -8.41 19.98
CA HIS A 57 -3.08 -6.99 20.34
C HIS A 57 -3.74 -6.76 21.70
N HIS A 58 -4.88 -7.41 21.95
CA HIS A 58 -5.54 -7.37 23.27
C HIS A 58 -4.59 -7.88 24.37
N LYS A 59 -3.94 -9.03 24.15
CA LYS A 59 -2.97 -9.60 25.10
C LYS A 59 -1.82 -8.64 25.37
N LEU A 60 -1.24 -8.05 24.30
CA LEU A 60 -0.17 -7.06 24.41
C LEU A 60 -0.55 -5.91 25.34
N LEU A 61 -1.75 -5.36 25.17
CA LEU A 61 -2.22 -4.22 25.98
C LEU A 61 -2.66 -4.60 27.39
N SER A 62 -3.24 -5.79 27.58
CA SER A 62 -3.72 -6.24 28.90
C SER A 62 -2.60 -6.71 29.84
N GLU A 63 -1.50 -7.20 29.30
CA GLU A 63 -0.37 -7.74 30.07
C GLU A 63 0.79 -6.74 30.26
N ASN A 64 0.75 -5.58 29.59
CA ASN A 64 1.82 -4.60 29.64
C ASN A 64 1.31 -3.19 29.90
N THR A 65 2.19 -2.36 30.47
CA THR A 65 1.96 -0.93 30.62
C THR A 65 2.98 -0.17 29.77
N PHE A 66 2.48 0.61 28.82
CA PHE A 66 3.31 1.41 27.91
C PHE A 66 3.26 2.88 28.30
N GLY A 67 4.42 3.48 28.47
CA GLY A 67 4.57 4.93 28.67
C GLY A 67 4.93 5.65 27.38
N ASN A 68 5.16 6.95 27.50
CA ASN A 68 5.70 7.71 26.37
C ASN A 68 7.14 7.24 26.07
N PRO A 69 7.48 6.88 24.81
CA PRO A 69 8.84 6.45 24.45
C PRO A 69 9.89 7.51 24.77
N HIS A 70 11.17 7.13 24.65
CA HIS A 70 12.33 8.04 24.81
C HIS A 70 12.62 8.50 26.25
N SER A 71 12.22 7.71 27.24
CA SER A 71 12.58 7.89 28.64
C SER A 71 13.12 6.57 29.22
N SER A 72 13.92 6.64 30.29
CA SER A 72 14.61 5.49 30.89
C SER A 72 13.76 4.70 31.90
N ASN A 73 12.54 5.11 32.21
CA ASN A 73 11.69 4.34 33.10
C ASN A 73 11.14 3.07 32.38
N PRO A 74 10.76 2.02 33.14
CA PRO A 74 10.42 0.72 32.56
C PRO A 74 9.28 0.77 31.54
N THR A 75 8.23 1.57 31.75
CA THR A 75 7.08 1.65 30.86
C THR A 75 7.41 2.39 29.55
N SER A 76 8.26 3.41 29.63
CA SER A 76 8.74 4.13 28.44
C SER A 76 9.74 3.28 27.65
N LEU A 77 10.61 2.53 28.32
CA LEU A 77 11.51 1.58 27.65
C LEU A 77 10.72 0.48 26.92
N ALA A 78 9.65 -0.04 27.52
CA ALA A 78 8.78 -1.02 26.87
C ALA A 78 8.17 -0.47 25.56
N ALA A 79 7.70 0.77 25.58
CA ALA A 79 7.19 1.45 24.37
C ALA A 79 8.31 1.67 23.32
N THR A 80 9.49 2.11 23.76
CA THR A 80 10.66 2.30 22.88
C THR A 80 11.05 0.99 22.20
N HIS A 81 11.20 -0.11 22.96
CA HIS A 81 11.54 -1.40 22.40
C HIS A 81 10.51 -1.91 21.39
N LEU A 82 9.21 -1.66 21.64
CA LEU A 82 8.15 -2.06 20.73
C LEU A 82 8.26 -1.29 19.40
N VAL A 83 8.50 0.02 19.46
CA VAL A 83 8.64 0.87 18.26
C VAL A 83 9.88 0.51 17.46
N GLU A 84 11.04 0.42 18.13
CA GLU A 84 12.30 0.12 17.45
C GLU A 84 12.32 -1.31 16.89
N GLY A 85 11.85 -2.30 17.64
CA GLY A 85 11.70 -3.66 17.13
C GLY A 85 10.76 -3.76 15.93
N THR A 86 9.72 -2.90 15.85
CA THR A 86 8.84 -2.82 14.67
C THR A 86 9.58 -2.22 13.48
N ARG A 87 10.40 -1.19 13.68
CA ARG A 87 11.24 -0.61 12.61
C ARG A 87 12.21 -1.64 12.03
N GLU A 88 12.93 -2.33 12.89
CA GLU A 88 13.85 -3.40 12.50
C GLU A 88 13.14 -4.51 11.73
N TYR A 89 11.95 -4.92 12.19
CA TYR A 89 11.14 -5.91 11.49
C TYR A 89 10.74 -5.45 10.09
N ILE A 90 10.32 -4.20 9.93
CA ILE A 90 9.94 -3.62 8.62
C ILE A 90 11.13 -3.61 7.68
N LEU A 91 12.29 -3.12 8.12
CA LEU A 91 13.50 -3.12 7.30
C LEU A 91 13.87 -4.53 6.85
N LYS A 92 13.86 -5.49 7.78
CA LYS A 92 14.12 -6.90 7.47
C LYS A 92 13.10 -7.48 6.48
N PHE A 93 11.81 -7.17 6.66
CA PHE A 93 10.74 -7.66 5.77
C PHE A 93 10.94 -7.19 4.32
N PHE A 94 11.38 -5.95 4.13
CA PHE A 94 11.66 -5.39 2.81
C PHE A 94 13.09 -5.63 2.32
N ASN A 95 13.91 -6.38 3.06
CA ASN A 95 15.34 -6.58 2.76
C ASN A 95 16.08 -5.25 2.56
N ALA A 96 15.75 -4.25 3.38
CA ALA A 96 16.34 -2.92 3.36
C ALA A 96 17.50 -2.85 4.36
N ASP A 97 18.66 -2.37 3.90
CA ASP A 97 19.84 -2.22 4.73
C ASP A 97 19.62 -1.09 5.77
N PRO A 98 19.76 -1.34 7.07
CA PRO A 98 19.57 -0.30 8.09
C PRO A 98 20.61 0.84 8.04
N ASP A 99 21.74 0.66 7.34
CA ASP A 99 22.72 1.71 7.12
C ASP A 99 22.30 2.67 5.99
N GLU A 100 21.38 2.25 5.11
CA GLU A 100 20.88 3.05 3.99
C GLU A 100 19.43 3.50 4.17
N TYR A 101 18.64 2.75 4.92
CA TYR A 101 17.19 2.96 5.06
C TYR A 101 16.77 3.11 6.51
N LEU A 102 15.74 3.91 6.72
CA LEU A 102 15.05 3.95 8.01
C LEU A 102 13.53 3.91 7.81
N ALA A 103 12.82 3.25 8.74
CA ALA A 103 11.38 3.20 8.74
C ALA A 103 10.80 4.41 9.50
N ILE A 104 9.95 5.19 8.83
CA ILE A 104 9.26 6.35 9.40
C ILE A 104 7.77 6.03 9.51
N PHE A 105 7.22 6.05 10.71
CA PHE A 105 5.79 5.88 10.92
C PHE A 105 5.04 7.17 10.70
N THR A 106 3.93 7.09 9.97
CA THR A 106 2.97 8.17 9.78
C THR A 106 1.58 7.69 10.18
N SER A 107 0.62 8.60 10.31
CA SER A 107 -0.75 8.24 10.67
C SER A 107 -1.45 7.36 9.62
N ASN A 108 -1.05 7.47 8.36
CA ASN A 108 -1.58 6.70 7.23
C ASN A 108 -0.75 6.97 5.96
N ALA A 109 -1.09 6.29 4.86
CA ALA A 109 -0.42 6.45 3.56
C ALA A 109 -0.50 7.89 3.03
N SER A 110 -1.62 8.61 3.24
CA SER A 110 -1.74 10.01 2.82
C SER A 110 -0.76 10.91 3.57
N GLY A 111 -0.52 10.65 4.87
CA GLY A 111 0.50 11.34 5.65
C GLY A 111 1.92 11.10 5.11
N ALA A 112 2.24 9.86 4.73
CA ALA A 112 3.51 9.52 4.11
C ALA A 112 3.70 10.23 2.75
N LEU A 113 2.68 10.23 1.90
CA LEU A 113 2.70 10.91 0.61
C LEU A 113 2.79 12.45 0.75
N LYS A 114 2.12 13.00 1.76
CA LYS A 114 2.25 14.42 2.09
C LYS A 114 3.69 14.76 2.48
N LEU A 115 4.33 13.93 3.30
CA LEU A 115 5.73 14.13 3.70
C LEU A 115 6.67 14.14 2.48
N ILE A 116 6.43 13.26 1.49
CA ILE A 116 7.16 13.27 0.21
C ILE A 116 6.91 14.61 -0.50
N GLY A 117 5.66 15.02 -0.68
CA GLY A 117 5.32 16.28 -1.36
C GLY A 117 5.97 17.50 -0.71
N GLU A 118 5.97 17.57 0.62
CA GLU A 118 6.58 18.64 1.39
C GLU A 118 8.12 18.67 1.29
N SER A 119 8.75 17.50 1.18
CA SER A 119 10.22 17.38 1.25
C SER A 119 10.88 17.30 -0.13
N TYR A 120 10.16 16.90 -1.18
CA TYR A 120 10.74 16.68 -2.50
C TYR A 120 11.22 17.99 -3.14
N PRO A 121 12.49 18.08 -3.56
CA PRO A 121 13.09 19.33 -4.07
C PRO A 121 12.76 19.57 -5.54
N PHE A 122 11.51 19.83 -5.88
CA PHE A 122 11.06 19.99 -7.27
C PHE A 122 11.84 21.05 -8.06
N SER A 123 12.07 22.24 -7.49
CA SER A 123 12.95 23.31 -8.02
C SER A 123 12.87 23.51 -9.54
N ASN A 124 11.68 23.80 -10.09
CA ASN A 124 11.41 23.90 -11.53
C ASN A 124 11.60 22.57 -12.28
N GLY A 125 11.46 21.44 -11.60
CA GLY A 125 11.45 20.10 -12.18
C GLY A 125 10.09 19.74 -12.79
N ARG A 126 9.85 18.44 -12.90
CA ARG A 126 8.59 17.91 -13.43
C ARG A 126 7.97 16.91 -12.44
N TYR A 127 6.67 16.98 -12.32
CA TYR A 127 5.87 15.94 -11.67
C TYR A 127 4.99 15.25 -12.71
N LEU A 128 5.36 14.04 -13.09
CA LEU A 128 4.62 13.20 -14.02
C LEU A 128 3.81 12.18 -13.22
N LEU A 129 2.54 12.00 -13.55
CA LEU A 129 1.71 11.00 -12.90
C LEU A 129 0.64 10.44 -13.83
N THR A 130 0.25 9.18 -13.59
CA THR A 130 -0.85 8.57 -14.32
C THR A 130 -2.19 9.01 -13.75
N PHE A 131 -3.22 9.11 -14.59
CA PHE A 131 -4.53 9.62 -14.21
C PHE A 131 -5.26 8.74 -13.18
N ASP A 132 -4.94 7.46 -13.11
CA ASP A 132 -5.55 6.48 -12.24
C ASP A 132 -4.89 6.35 -10.86
N ASN A 133 -4.06 7.33 -10.48
CA ASN A 133 -3.50 7.42 -9.14
C ASN A 133 -4.59 7.71 -8.09
N HIS A 134 -4.36 7.23 -6.88
CA HIS A 134 -5.18 7.58 -5.73
C HIS A 134 -5.07 9.08 -5.41
N ASN A 135 -6.14 9.68 -4.87
CA ASN A 135 -6.19 11.12 -4.56
C ASN A 135 -5.06 11.60 -3.64
N SER A 136 -4.57 10.75 -2.75
CA SER A 136 -3.43 11.09 -1.88
C SER A 136 -2.14 11.35 -2.66
N VAL A 137 -1.93 10.66 -3.79
CA VAL A 137 -0.81 10.88 -4.72
C VAL A 137 -1.03 12.16 -5.51
N ASN A 138 -2.29 12.37 -5.99
CA ASN A 138 -2.67 13.59 -6.71
C ASN A 138 -2.40 14.86 -5.90
N GLY A 139 -2.50 14.80 -4.57
CA GLY A 139 -2.23 15.94 -3.68
C GLY A 139 -0.78 16.48 -3.75
N ILE A 140 0.18 15.66 -4.18
CA ILE A 140 1.59 16.07 -4.34
C ILE A 140 1.74 17.21 -5.37
N ARG A 141 0.83 17.32 -6.35
CA ARG A 141 0.85 18.36 -7.39
C ARG A 141 0.86 19.79 -6.81
N GLU A 142 0.20 20.01 -5.69
CA GLU A 142 0.13 21.34 -5.08
C GLU A 142 1.52 21.78 -4.56
N PHE A 143 2.28 20.84 -4.00
CA PHE A 143 3.66 21.08 -3.59
C PHE A 143 4.59 21.26 -4.78
N ALA A 144 4.36 20.51 -5.87
CA ALA A 144 5.09 20.62 -7.12
C ALA A 144 4.88 22.00 -7.75
N HIS A 145 3.62 22.43 -7.91
CA HIS A 145 3.26 23.77 -8.42
C HIS A 145 3.86 24.89 -7.57
N ALA A 146 3.78 24.78 -6.22
CA ALA A 146 4.32 25.80 -5.32
C ALA A 146 5.84 25.97 -5.46
N ARG A 147 6.54 24.97 -6.00
CA ARG A 147 8.00 25.01 -6.27
C ARG A 147 8.34 25.16 -7.75
N GLY A 148 7.38 25.59 -8.57
CA GLY A 148 7.56 25.87 -10.00
C GLY A 148 7.73 24.64 -10.89
N ALA A 149 7.38 23.45 -10.41
CA ALA A 149 7.42 22.25 -11.24
C ALA A 149 6.25 22.19 -12.23
N ASP A 150 6.52 21.65 -13.42
CA ASP A 150 5.52 21.33 -14.42
C ASP A 150 4.81 20.00 -14.03
N VAL A 151 3.48 20.00 -13.99
CA VAL A 151 2.69 18.84 -13.62
C VAL A 151 1.96 18.29 -14.84
N THR A 152 2.25 17.05 -15.20
CA THR A 152 1.67 16.38 -16.36
C THR A 152 0.97 15.09 -15.97
N TYR A 153 -0.28 14.91 -16.39
CA TYR A 153 -1.05 13.69 -16.25
C TYR A 153 -1.00 12.85 -17.52
N ILE A 154 -0.68 11.56 -17.37
CA ILE A 154 -0.81 10.59 -18.45
C ILE A 154 -2.20 9.97 -18.37
N PRO A 155 -3.02 10.08 -19.44
CA PRO A 155 -4.38 9.59 -19.44
C PRO A 155 -4.46 8.06 -19.44
N VAL A 156 -5.62 7.54 -19.03
CA VAL A 156 -6.02 6.16 -19.25
C VAL A 156 -6.95 6.09 -20.44
N MET A 157 -6.83 5.03 -21.25
CA MET A 157 -7.56 4.83 -22.49
C MET A 157 -8.72 3.85 -22.29
N LEU A 158 -9.86 4.20 -22.84
CA LEU A 158 -11.03 3.32 -22.90
C LEU A 158 -10.92 2.36 -24.11
N PRO A 159 -11.52 1.14 -24.03
CA PRO A 159 -12.30 0.60 -22.91
C PRO A 159 -11.46 -0.07 -21.81
N ASP A 160 -10.18 -0.32 -22.05
CA ASP A 160 -9.35 -1.21 -21.20
C ASP A 160 -8.81 -0.53 -19.95
N MET A 161 -9.02 0.77 -19.79
CA MET A 161 -8.52 1.58 -18.67
C MET A 161 -7.01 1.50 -18.47
N ARG A 162 -6.26 1.23 -19.55
CA ARG A 162 -4.80 1.20 -19.52
C ARG A 162 -4.22 2.58 -19.78
N VAL A 163 -3.07 2.83 -19.18
CA VAL A 163 -2.30 4.07 -19.41
C VAL A 163 -1.93 4.18 -20.89
N ASP A 164 -2.02 5.40 -21.44
CA ASP A 164 -1.54 5.71 -22.80
C ASP A 164 -0.01 5.58 -22.84
N ALA A 165 0.46 4.40 -23.28
CA ALA A 165 1.88 4.09 -23.36
C ALA A 165 2.63 5.02 -24.33
N SER A 166 1.99 5.49 -25.38
CA SER A 166 2.61 6.40 -26.37
C SER A 166 2.90 7.75 -25.73
N GLN A 167 1.91 8.32 -25.04
CA GLN A 167 2.11 9.58 -24.33
C GLN A 167 3.07 9.43 -23.15
N LEU A 168 3.01 8.32 -22.41
CA LEU A 168 3.98 8.05 -21.33
C LEU A 168 5.41 8.04 -21.86
N ASN A 169 5.67 7.28 -22.93
CA ASN A 169 7.00 7.19 -23.53
C ASN A 169 7.50 8.55 -24.04
N LEU A 170 6.64 9.36 -24.64
CA LEU A 170 6.98 10.72 -25.06
C LEU A 170 7.38 11.59 -23.86
N GLU A 171 6.63 11.53 -22.76
CA GLU A 171 6.94 12.31 -21.58
C GLU A 171 8.20 11.84 -20.84
N LEU A 172 8.43 10.53 -20.75
CA LEU A 172 9.64 9.97 -20.16
C LEU A 172 10.89 10.27 -21.00
N ALA A 173 10.76 10.33 -22.34
CA ALA A 173 11.84 10.65 -23.24
C ALA A 173 12.20 12.16 -23.30
N ARG A 174 11.38 13.06 -22.70
CA ARG A 174 11.71 14.50 -22.67
C ARG A 174 13.00 14.74 -21.91
N PRO A 175 13.86 15.67 -22.38
CA PRO A 175 15.09 15.99 -21.69
C PRO A 175 14.85 16.33 -20.22
N ALA A 176 15.77 15.91 -19.36
CA ALA A 176 15.74 16.27 -17.96
C ALA A 176 15.75 17.81 -17.80
N THR A 177 14.94 18.33 -16.89
CA THR A 177 14.98 19.72 -16.49
C THR A 177 16.15 19.95 -15.54
N ALA A 178 16.49 21.21 -15.27
CA ALA A 178 17.51 21.54 -14.27
C ALA A 178 17.11 21.14 -12.84
N GLY A 179 15.81 20.91 -12.59
CA GLY A 179 15.27 20.48 -11.31
C GLY A 179 15.12 18.97 -11.17
N HIS A 180 14.68 18.54 -10.00
CA HIS A 180 14.38 17.14 -9.73
C HIS A 180 13.01 16.76 -10.29
N ASN A 181 12.94 15.63 -10.99
CA ASN A 181 11.72 15.09 -11.58
C ASN A 181 11.20 13.94 -10.72
N LEU A 182 9.87 13.86 -10.60
CA LEU A 182 9.17 12.78 -9.91
C LEU A 182 8.16 12.15 -10.87
N PHE A 183 8.17 10.83 -10.98
CA PHE A 183 7.14 10.07 -11.67
C PHE A 183 6.37 9.21 -10.66
N ALA A 184 5.05 9.29 -10.67
CA ALA A 184 4.17 8.53 -9.79
C ALA A 184 3.12 7.75 -10.56
N PHE A 185 3.03 6.44 -10.30
CA PHE A 185 1.99 5.58 -10.83
C PHE A 185 1.65 4.48 -9.81
N PRO A 186 0.41 3.96 -9.79
CA PRO A 186 0.05 2.84 -8.93
C PRO A 186 0.58 1.53 -9.54
N ALA A 187 1.14 0.63 -8.75
CA ALA A 187 1.46 -0.72 -9.20
C ALA A 187 0.20 -1.46 -9.69
N GLN A 188 -0.93 -1.16 -9.05
CA GLN A 188 -2.26 -1.58 -9.46
C GLN A 188 -3.24 -0.45 -9.14
N SER A 189 -4.05 -0.06 -10.13
CA SER A 189 -5.09 0.94 -9.95
C SER A 189 -6.17 0.46 -8.99
N ASN A 190 -6.52 1.27 -7.98
CA ASN A 190 -7.61 0.99 -7.06
C ASN A 190 -8.98 0.94 -7.77
N PHE A 191 -9.14 1.74 -8.82
CA PHE A 191 -10.41 1.88 -9.52
C PHE A 191 -10.64 0.77 -10.56
N SER A 192 -9.67 0.57 -11.45
CA SER A 192 -9.81 -0.36 -12.58
C SER A 192 -9.22 -1.74 -12.32
N SER A 193 -8.45 -1.92 -11.25
CA SER A 193 -7.62 -3.11 -10.96
C SER A 193 -6.57 -3.41 -12.04
N VAL A 194 -6.33 -2.52 -12.98
CA VAL A 194 -5.27 -2.66 -13.98
C VAL A 194 -3.91 -2.63 -13.27
N LYS A 195 -3.10 -3.63 -13.54
CA LYS A 195 -1.69 -3.68 -13.11
C LYS A 195 -0.82 -3.00 -14.16
N HIS A 196 0.07 -2.14 -13.67
CA HIS A 196 1.07 -1.47 -14.51
C HIS A 196 2.43 -2.18 -14.43
N PRO A 197 3.25 -2.09 -15.49
CA PRO A 197 4.63 -2.55 -15.46
C PRO A 197 5.43 -1.78 -14.39
N LEU A 198 6.20 -2.49 -13.56
CA LEU A 198 7.00 -1.86 -12.52
C LEU A 198 8.35 -1.34 -13.02
N GLU A 199 8.68 -1.69 -14.24
CA GLU A 199 9.92 -1.30 -14.94
C GLU A 199 9.88 0.07 -15.65
N TRP A 200 8.76 0.79 -15.53
CA TRP A 200 8.61 2.16 -16.09
C TRP A 200 9.60 3.16 -15.51
#